data_cbd0166872e2075086859da4fe355663
#
_entry.id   cbd0166872e2075086859da4fe355663
#
_cell.length_a   1.000
_cell.length_b   1.000
_cell.length_c   1.000
_cell.angle_alpha   90.00
_cell.angle_beta   90.00
_cell.angle_gamma   90.00
#
_symmetry.space_group_name_H-M   'P 1'
#
loop_
_entity.id
_entity.type
_entity.pdbx_description
1 polymer ?
#
loop_
_entity_poly.entity_id
_entity_poly.type
_entity_poly.pdbx_seq_one_letter_code
_entity_poly.pdbx_strand_id
1 'polypeptide(L)'
;MTGVPFVKVAELSDLPSGGGKVVIGPFDKPIALFNVDGEIFAINHVCPHRGGPLGEGRLDGAIVTCPWHGWTFDVRTGRPDHPGGHAVAAYAVKVDGPSIYVGWLRP
;
A
#
# COMPACT_ATOMS: atom_id res chain seq x y z
N MET A 1 11.89 -3.81 -22.34
CA MET A 1 12.08 -3.25 -21.69
C MET A 1 12.07 -3.38 -20.63
N THR A 2 12.22 -3.00 -20.22
CA THR A 2 12.56 -3.30 -19.00
C THR A 2 11.93 -2.39 -18.06
N GLY A 3 11.10 -2.83 -17.22
CA GLY A 3 10.52 -2.08 -16.17
C GLY A 3 11.49 -1.86 -15.03
N VAL A 4 11.04 -1.15 -14.03
CA VAL A 4 11.75 -0.99 -12.76
C VAL A 4 11.82 -2.36 -12.10
N PRO A 5 12.99 -2.78 -11.61
CA PRO A 5 13.09 -4.06 -10.92
C PRO A 5 12.25 -4.08 -9.64
N PHE A 6 11.79 -5.27 -9.28
CA PHE A 6 11.14 -5.46 -8.00
C PHE A 6 12.17 -5.42 -6.88
N VAL A 7 11.82 -4.74 -5.80
CA VAL A 7 12.69 -4.58 -4.63
C VAL A 7 12.06 -5.30 -3.46
N LYS A 8 12.84 -6.13 -2.77
CA LYS A 8 12.36 -6.80 -1.56
C LYS A 8 12.16 -5.76 -0.47
N VAL A 9 10.98 -5.75 0.14
CA VAL A 9 10.61 -4.73 1.13
C VAL A 9 10.24 -5.33 2.49
N ALA A 10 9.82 -6.59 2.55
CA ALA A 10 9.39 -7.20 3.80
C ALA A 10 9.30 -8.72 3.67
N GLU A 11 9.05 -9.39 4.80
CA GLU A 11 8.71 -10.80 4.84
C GLU A 11 7.22 -10.93 5.10
N LEU A 12 6.60 -11.99 4.61
CA LEU A 12 5.17 -12.26 4.88
C LEU A 12 4.89 -12.32 6.37
N SER A 13 5.83 -12.85 7.15
CA SER A 13 5.67 -12.95 8.60
C SER A 13 5.60 -11.59 9.29
N ASP A 14 6.05 -10.52 8.61
CA ASP A 14 5.99 -9.16 9.16
C ASP A 14 4.63 -8.51 8.95
N LEU A 15 3.75 -9.16 8.16
CA LEU A 15 2.51 -8.53 7.72
C LEU A 15 1.34 -9.52 7.84
N PRO A 16 0.82 -9.72 9.05
CA PRO A 16 -0.31 -10.62 9.24
C PRO A 16 -1.58 -10.08 8.58
N SER A 17 -2.54 -10.98 8.35
CA SER A 17 -3.82 -10.62 7.74
C SER A 17 -4.49 -9.51 8.53
N GLY A 18 -4.99 -8.51 7.83
CA GLY A 18 -5.58 -7.33 8.42
C GLY A 18 -4.57 -6.27 8.84
N GLY A 19 -3.28 -6.54 8.68
CA GLY A 19 -2.22 -5.63 9.08
C GLY A 19 -1.73 -4.73 7.97
N GLY A 20 -1.10 -3.63 8.37
CA GLY A 20 -0.41 -2.70 7.48
C GLY A 20 1.02 -2.47 7.94
N LYS A 21 1.88 -2.08 7.02
CA LYS A 21 3.29 -1.82 7.30
C LYS A 21 3.83 -0.78 6.33
N VAL A 22 4.65 0.14 6.84
CA VAL A 22 5.32 1.13 6.00
C VAL A 22 6.70 0.60 5.61
N VAL A 23 6.99 0.66 4.32
CA VAL A 23 8.30 0.24 3.79
C VAL A 23 8.79 1.28 2.80
N ILE A 24 10.07 1.20 2.44
CA ILE A 24 10.65 2.04 1.41
C ILE A 24 10.79 1.19 0.15
N GLY A 25 10.11 1.60 -0.90
CA GLY A 25 10.11 0.90 -2.17
C GLY A 25 11.08 1.49 -3.19
N PRO A 26 10.89 1.19 -4.47
CA PRO A 26 11.73 1.74 -5.53
C PRO A 26 11.74 3.28 -5.49
N PHE A 27 12.88 3.85 -5.82
CA PHE A 27 13.09 5.31 -5.84
C PHE A 27 12.83 5.97 -4.48
N ASP A 28 13.11 5.23 -3.39
CA ASP A 28 12.96 5.73 -2.01
C ASP A 28 11.55 6.21 -1.69
N LYS A 29 10.54 5.64 -2.36
CA LYS A 29 9.15 6.01 -2.10
C LYS A 29 8.63 5.32 -0.84
N PRO A 30 8.02 6.06 0.08
CA PRO A 30 7.34 5.44 1.23
C PRO A 30 6.07 4.77 0.76
N ILE A 31 5.96 3.49 1.02
CA ILE A 31 4.86 2.65 0.54
C ILE A 31 4.18 2.00 1.73
N ALA A 32 2.85 1.98 1.70
CA ALA A 32 2.05 1.26 2.68
C ALA A 32 1.67 -0.10 2.10
N LEU A 33 2.08 -1.16 2.79
CA LEU A 33 1.69 -2.52 2.47
C LEU A 33 0.51 -2.92 3.32
N PHE A 34 -0.43 -3.67 2.74
CA PHE A 34 -1.59 -4.20 3.45
C PHE A 34 -1.81 -5.65 3.09
N ASN A 35 -2.17 -6.45 4.09
CA ASN A 35 -2.54 -7.84 3.90
C ASN A 35 -4.06 -7.96 4.04
N VAL A 36 -4.75 -8.22 2.92
CA VAL A 36 -6.19 -8.40 2.89
C VAL A 36 -6.45 -9.88 2.67
N ASP A 37 -6.74 -10.59 3.73
CA ASP A 37 -7.04 -12.03 3.69
C ASP A 37 -5.97 -12.85 2.96
N GLY A 38 -4.71 -12.51 3.15
CA GLY A 38 -3.58 -13.23 2.56
C GLY A 38 -3.06 -12.63 1.26
N GLU A 39 -3.77 -11.69 0.68
CA GLU A 39 -3.32 -11.00 -0.53
C GLU A 39 -2.67 -9.66 -0.16
N ILE A 40 -1.50 -9.40 -0.74
CA ILE A 40 -0.70 -8.23 -0.39
C ILE A 40 -0.92 -7.12 -1.41
N PHE A 41 -1.18 -5.93 -0.92
CA PHE A 41 -1.35 -4.73 -1.75
C PHE A 41 -0.42 -3.63 -1.28
N ALA A 42 0.00 -2.79 -2.22
CA ALA A 42 0.92 -1.69 -1.93
C ALA A 42 0.37 -0.40 -2.54
N ILE A 43 0.22 0.62 -1.71
CA ILE A 43 -0.19 1.95 -2.17
C ILE A 43 0.76 2.99 -1.59
N ASN A 44 0.71 4.20 -2.13
CA ASN A 44 1.52 5.29 -1.59
C ASN A 44 1.15 5.52 -0.12
N HIS A 45 2.16 5.63 0.72
CA HIS A 45 1.95 5.84 2.16
C HIS A 45 1.40 7.24 2.47
N VAL A 46 1.71 8.22 1.64
CA VAL A 46 1.36 9.62 1.92
C VAL A 46 -0.06 9.91 1.44
N CYS A 47 -0.95 10.22 2.37
CA CYS A 47 -2.32 10.60 2.04
C CYS A 47 -2.33 11.91 1.26
N PRO A 48 -3.05 12.01 0.14
CA PRO A 48 -3.07 13.24 -0.66
C PRO A 48 -3.71 14.42 0.07
N HIS A 49 -4.47 14.15 1.13
CA HIS A 49 -5.06 15.20 1.96
C HIS A 49 -4.13 15.47 3.14
N ARG A 50 -3.16 16.32 3.02
CA ARG A 50 -2.26 16.76 4.10
C ARG A 50 -1.17 15.76 4.52
N GLY A 51 -0.93 14.74 3.71
CA GLY A 51 0.22 13.88 3.95
C GLY A 51 0.11 12.91 5.12
N GLY A 52 -1.10 12.53 5.53
CA GLY A 52 -1.28 11.60 6.64
C GLY A 52 -0.68 10.22 6.36
N PRO A 53 -0.36 9.47 7.43
CA PRO A 53 0.34 8.18 7.28
C PRO A 53 -0.62 7.04 7.01
N LEU A 54 -0.93 6.79 5.73
CA LEU A 54 -1.86 5.72 5.34
C LEU A 54 -1.45 4.34 5.85
N GLY A 55 -0.14 4.07 5.92
CA GLY A 55 0.35 2.79 6.39
C GLY A 55 0.06 2.51 7.86
N GLU A 56 -0.30 3.54 8.62
CA GLU A 56 -0.69 3.43 10.02
C GLU A 56 -2.21 3.48 10.19
N GLY A 57 -2.94 3.54 9.08
CA GLY A 57 -4.39 3.61 9.09
C GLY A 57 -5.04 2.29 9.44
N ARG A 58 -6.30 2.36 9.82
CA ARG A 58 -7.09 1.17 10.13
C ARG A 58 -7.57 0.53 8.83
N LEU A 59 -7.30 -0.75 8.67
CA LEU A 59 -7.77 -1.52 7.54
C LEU A 59 -9.05 -2.26 7.90
N ASP A 60 -10.09 -2.07 7.10
CA ASP A 60 -11.36 -2.76 7.25
C ASP A 60 -11.69 -3.40 5.90
N GLY A 61 -11.57 -4.72 5.80
CA GLY A 61 -11.64 -5.41 4.52
C GLY A 61 -10.49 -4.93 3.64
N ALA A 62 -10.80 -4.27 2.53
CA ALA A 62 -9.81 -3.69 1.62
C ALA A 62 -9.76 -2.17 1.70
N ILE A 63 -10.44 -1.58 2.68
CA ILE A 63 -10.52 -0.12 2.80
C ILE A 63 -9.67 0.34 3.99
N VAL A 64 -8.72 1.22 3.73
CA VAL A 64 -7.92 1.83 4.80
C VAL A 64 -8.43 3.24 5.09
N THR A 65 -8.48 3.59 6.38
CA THR A 65 -8.86 4.92 6.83
C THR A 65 -7.61 5.66 7.29
N CYS A 66 -7.35 6.81 6.68
CA CYS A 66 -6.23 7.66 7.08
C CYS A 66 -6.46 8.12 8.53
N PRO A 67 -5.45 7.97 9.42
CA PRO A 67 -5.62 8.41 10.81
C PRO A 67 -5.76 9.93 10.97
N TRP A 68 -5.40 10.68 9.93
CA TRP A 68 -5.60 12.14 9.90
C TRP A 68 -6.85 12.43 9.07
N HIS A 69 -7.89 12.95 9.63
CA HIS A 69 -9.11 13.42 8.96
C HIS A 69 -10.02 12.34 8.34
N GLY A 70 -9.67 11.06 8.46
CA GLY A 70 -10.59 9.99 8.12
C GLY A 70 -10.82 9.71 6.63
N TRP A 71 -9.96 10.17 5.74
CA TRP A 71 -10.07 9.83 4.32
C TRP A 71 -9.87 8.33 4.13
N THR A 72 -10.66 7.74 3.22
CA THR A 72 -10.67 6.29 3.01
C THR A 72 -10.24 5.95 1.59
N PHE A 73 -9.50 4.83 1.46
CA PHE A 73 -8.96 4.38 0.17
C PHE A 73 -9.09 2.88 0.05
N ASP A 74 -9.38 2.42 -1.17
CA ASP A 74 -9.33 1.00 -1.49
C ASP A 74 -7.87 0.63 -1.77
N VAL A 75 -7.30 -0.24 -0.93
CA VAL A 75 -5.87 -0.59 -1.05
C VAL A 75 -5.57 -1.42 -2.29
N ARG A 76 -6.60 -2.01 -2.92
CA ARG A 76 -6.42 -2.79 -4.15
C ARG A 76 -6.15 -1.92 -5.35
N THR A 77 -6.60 -0.67 -5.35
CA THR A 77 -6.53 0.22 -6.50
C THR A 77 -5.91 1.58 -6.21
N GLY A 78 -5.90 2.00 -4.95
CA GLY A 78 -5.50 3.34 -4.56
C GLY A 78 -6.60 4.38 -4.72
N ARG A 79 -7.79 3.96 -5.14
CA ARG A 79 -8.90 4.89 -5.36
C ARG A 79 -9.54 5.30 -4.03
N PRO A 80 -9.99 6.55 -3.92
CA PRO A 80 -10.69 6.96 -2.72
C PRO A 80 -12.04 6.25 -2.60
N ASP A 81 -12.40 5.91 -1.37
CA ASP A 81 -13.69 5.30 -1.05
C ASP A 81 -14.62 6.33 -0.43
N HIS A 82 -14.53 7.57 -0.92
CA HIS A 82 -15.36 8.69 -0.49
C HIS A 82 -15.49 9.69 -1.63
N PRO A 83 -16.57 10.48 -1.69
CA PRO A 83 -16.74 11.43 -2.78
C PRO A 83 -15.71 12.57 -2.71
N GLY A 84 -15.24 13.01 -3.86
CA GLY A 84 -14.38 14.17 -3.97
C GLY A 84 -12.91 13.95 -3.61
N GLY A 85 -12.51 12.70 -3.34
CA GLY A 85 -11.12 12.42 -3.01
C GLY A 85 -10.24 12.25 -4.25
N HIS A 86 -8.95 12.19 -4.01
CA HIS A 86 -7.95 11.91 -5.05
C HIS A 86 -7.34 10.54 -4.80
N ALA A 87 -7.09 9.81 -5.88
CA ALA A 87 -6.46 8.49 -5.78
C ALA A 87 -5.00 8.62 -5.35
N VAL A 88 -4.49 7.60 -4.67
CA VAL A 88 -3.05 7.44 -4.42
C VAL A 88 -2.50 6.40 -5.39
N ALA A 89 -1.19 6.44 -5.61
CA ALA A 89 -0.54 5.46 -6.48
C ALA A 89 -0.67 4.06 -5.89
N ALA A 90 -0.91 3.08 -6.75
CA ALA A 90 -0.88 1.66 -6.40
C ALA A 90 0.31 1.02 -7.11
N TYR A 91 1.02 0.14 -6.41
CA TYR A 91 2.26 -0.44 -6.92
C TYR A 91 2.10 -1.94 -7.14
N ALA A 92 2.87 -2.46 -8.09
CA ALA A 92 2.89 -3.89 -8.35
C ALA A 92 3.52 -4.63 -7.17
N VAL A 93 2.95 -5.76 -6.80
CA VAL A 93 3.46 -6.60 -5.71
C VAL A 93 3.75 -7.98 -6.24
N LYS A 94 4.87 -8.55 -5.81
CA LYS A 94 5.21 -9.93 -6.10
C LYS A 94 5.59 -10.60 -4.79
N VAL A 95 5.01 -11.76 -4.54
CA VAL A 95 5.37 -12.59 -3.38
C VAL A 95 6.12 -13.81 -3.89
N ASP A 96 7.32 -14.03 -3.38
CA ASP A 96 8.15 -15.16 -3.76
C ASP A 96 8.60 -15.88 -2.48
N GLY A 97 8.02 -17.05 -2.22
CA GLY A 97 8.23 -17.76 -0.97
C GLY A 97 7.79 -16.90 0.20
N PRO A 98 8.65 -16.67 1.19
CA PRO A 98 8.31 -15.84 2.35
C PRO A 98 8.50 -14.34 2.11
N SER A 99 8.97 -13.93 0.92
CA SER A 99 9.41 -12.55 0.70
C SER A 99 8.43 -11.74 -0.11
N ILE A 100 8.26 -10.47 0.25
CA ILE A 100 7.40 -9.51 -0.44
C ILE A 100 8.28 -8.53 -1.22
N TYR A 101 7.98 -8.37 -2.51
CA TYR A 101 8.66 -7.43 -3.40
C TYR A 101 7.68 -6.42 -3.94
N VAL A 102 8.13 -5.18 -4.12
CA VAL A 102 7.33 -4.13 -4.74
C VAL A 102 8.05 -3.63 -5.98
N GLY A 103 7.31 -3.49 -7.07
CA GLY A 103 7.78 -2.91 -8.31
C GLY A 103 7.31 -1.48 -8.45
N TRP A 104 7.13 -1.05 -9.71
CA TRP A 104 6.65 0.30 -9.98
C TRP A 104 5.12 0.29 -10.08
N LEU A 105 4.57 1.38 -10.54
CA LEU A 105 3.12 1.59 -10.60
C LEU A 105 2.39 0.46 -11.32
N ARG A 106 1.27 0.08 -10.81
CA ARG A 106 0.37 -0.85 -11.50
C ARG A 106 -0.24 -0.12 -12.69
N PRO A 107 -0.36 -0.81 -13.82
CA PRO A 107 -1.02 -0.24 -14.99
C PRO A 107 -2.53 -0.05 -14.77
#